data_2b327460596029e3530f38b28482c750
#
_entry.id   2b327460596029e3530f38b28482c750
#
_cell.length_a   1.000
_cell.length_b   1.000
_cell.length_c   1.000
_cell.angle_alpha   90.00
_cell.angle_beta   90.00
_cell.angle_gamma   90.00
#
_symmetry.space_group_name_H-M   'P 1'
#
loop_
_entity.id
_entity.type
_entity.pdbx_description
1 polymer ?
#
loop_
_entity_poly.entity_id
_entity_poly.type
_entity_poly.pdbx_seq_one_letter_code
_entity_poly.pdbx_strand_id
1 'polypeptide(L)'
;MRMICRIIFLTLLISAFLMPILQAGKVKTQGGKDLAQYKTYQWFPPRVLTKLGLEENHPANPILKEVVGQQLSGVGLTEVADGADLQIQAWVFTQSVPQLEAMIYSIDPYMLYGTPIATVGRYNREGTLLLNLVDRRTKKSAWAAMVTNSLPTGTLEPDQIRAKLDKAAQDIFKKYPLKKK
;
A
#
# COMPACT_ATOMS: atom_id res chain seq x y z
N MET A 1 -36.48 12.31 -40.34
CA MET A 1 -36.30 12.58 -38.92
C MET A 1 -36.12 11.35 -38.03
N ARG A 2 -36.71 10.18 -38.32
CA ARG A 2 -36.58 8.95 -37.49
C ARG A 2 -35.22 8.21 -37.60
N MET A 3 -34.48 8.40 -38.70
CA MET A 3 -33.21 7.72 -38.94
C MET A 3 -32.01 8.39 -38.22
N ILE A 4 -32.04 9.72 -38.12
CA ILE A 4 -30.96 10.51 -37.45
C ILE A 4 -30.95 10.25 -35.94
N CYS A 5 -32.12 10.07 -35.31
CA CYS A 5 -32.24 9.78 -33.90
C CYS A 5 -31.67 8.40 -33.51
N ARG A 6 -31.68 7.42 -34.41
CA ARG A 6 -31.12 6.07 -34.18
C ARG A 6 -29.59 6.03 -34.22
N ILE A 7 -28.98 6.89 -35.04
CA ILE A 7 -27.51 6.96 -35.15
C ILE A 7 -26.92 7.66 -33.93
N ILE A 8 -27.58 8.71 -33.40
CA ILE A 8 -27.14 9.43 -32.19
C ILE A 8 -27.24 8.54 -30.95
N PHE A 9 -28.27 7.67 -30.88
CA PHE A 9 -28.40 6.74 -29.74
C PHE A 9 -27.34 5.62 -29.74
N LEU A 10 -26.89 5.19 -30.94
CA LEU A 10 -25.87 4.15 -31.06
C LEU A 10 -24.47 4.67 -30.75
N THR A 11 -24.16 5.94 -31.01
CA THR A 11 -22.88 6.57 -30.71
C THR A 11 -22.73 6.89 -29.21
N LEU A 12 -23.84 7.17 -28.50
CA LEU A 12 -23.81 7.39 -27.04
C LEU A 12 -23.59 6.10 -26.24
N LEU A 13 -23.96 4.95 -26.79
CA LEU A 13 -23.78 3.66 -26.11
C LEU A 13 -22.32 3.14 -26.19
N ILE A 14 -21.56 3.56 -27.20
CA ILE A 14 -20.16 3.09 -27.37
C ILE A 14 -19.16 3.89 -26.52
N SER A 15 -19.47 5.12 -26.12
CA SER A 15 -18.60 5.94 -25.27
C SER A 15 -18.62 5.53 -23.81
N ALA A 16 -19.55 4.70 -23.36
CA ALA A 16 -19.65 4.24 -21.97
C ALA A 16 -18.72 3.05 -21.64
N PHE A 17 -18.03 2.46 -22.65
CA PHE A 17 -17.27 1.22 -22.45
C PHE A 17 -15.75 1.37 -22.41
N LEU A 18 -15.23 2.59 -22.52
CA LEU A 18 -13.78 2.84 -22.33
C LEU A 18 -13.47 3.33 -20.90
N MET A 19 -13.99 2.64 -19.89
CA MET A 19 -13.33 2.74 -18.57
C MET A 19 -12.00 2.00 -18.69
N PRO A 20 -10.86 2.66 -18.44
CA PRO A 20 -9.60 1.96 -18.33
C PRO A 20 -9.80 0.90 -17.24
N ILE A 21 -9.63 -0.37 -17.60
CA ILE A 21 -9.51 -1.46 -16.62
C ILE A 21 -8.28 -1.11 -15.80
N LEU A 22 -8.51 -0.45 -14.66
CA LEU A 22 -7.47 -0.15 -13.70
C LEU A 22 -7.02 -1.52 -13.17
N GLN A 23 -5.94 -2.05 -13.72
CA GLN A 23 -5.35 -3.30 -13.28
C GLN A 23 -5.04 -3.15 -11.79
N ALA A 24 -5.83 -3.81 -10.96
CA ALA A 24 -5.56 -3.90 -9.53
C ALA A 24 -4.28 -4.72 -9.36
N GLY A 25 -3.31 -4.15 -8.65
CA GLY A 25 -2.09 -4.87 -8.32
C GLY A 25 -2.40 -6.15 -7.55
N LYS A 26 -1.54 -7.16 -7.69
CA LYS A 26 -1.70 -8.41 -6.94
C LYS A 26 -1.38 -8.16 -5.47
N VAL A 27 -2.41 -8.22 -4.61
CA VAL A 27 -2.25 -8.08 -3.16
C VAL A 27 -1.86 -9.44 -2.57
N LYS A 28 -0.77 -9.44 -1.80
CA LYS A 28 -0.33 -10.57 -0.97
C LYS A 28 -0.49 -10.22 0.49
N THR A 29 -0.93 -11.16 1.31
CA THR A 29 -1.15 -10.96 2.75
C THR A 29 -0.61 -12.15 3.55
N GLN A 30 -0.22 -11.86 4.80
CA GLN A 30 0.22 -12.86 5.78
C GLN A 30 -0.33 -12.51 7.16
N GLY A 31 -0.61 -13.51 7.99
CA GLY A 31 -1.13 -13.31 9.34
C GLY A 31 -2.62 -12.97 9.33
N GLY A 32 -3.03 -12.17 10.32
CA GLY A 32 -4.41 -11.68 10.42
C GLY A 32 -5.31 -12.50 11.32
N LYS A 33 -4.77 -13.41 12.12
CA LYS A 33 -5.51 -14.08 13.20
C LYS A 33 -5.66 -13.09 14.37
N ASP A 34 -6.83 -13.11 14.99
CA ASP A 34 -7.12 -12.38 16.23
C ASP A 34 -6.87 -10.85 16.19
N LEU A 35 -7.00 -10.22 15.01
CA LEU A 35 -6.81 -8.78 14.88
C LEU A 35 -7.84 -7.96 15.66
N ALA A 36 -8.98 -8.54 16.01
CA ALA A 36 -10.02 -7.87 16.78
C ALA A 36 -9.60 -7.45 18.20
N GLN A 37 -8.55 -8.05 18.75
CA GLN A 37 -8.02 -7.71 20.06
C GLN A 37 -7.29 -6.35 20.08
N TYR A 38 -6.76 -5.89 18.95
CA TYR A 38 -6.03 -4.63 18.84
C TYR A 38 -7.01 -3.47 18.63
N LYS A 39 -6.78 -2.36 19.33
CA LYS A 39 -7.59 -1.14 19.27
C LYS A 39 -6.78 0.08 18.90
N THR A 40 -5.50 0.08 19.22
CA THR A 40 -4.64 1.24 19.10
C THR A 40 -3.39 0.93 18.28
N TYR A 41 -2.90 1.95 17.60
CA TYR A 41 -1.62 1.86 16.90
C TYR A 41 -0.79 3.12 17.08
N GLN A 42 0.51 2.96 16.90
CA GLN A 42 1.46 4.06 16.72
C GLN A 42 2.28 3.82 15.46
N TRP A 43 2.72 4.89 14.84
CA TRP A 43 3.57 4.83 13.68
C TRP A 43 5.02 4.51 14.06
N PHE A 44 5.61 3.62 13.30
CA PHE A 44 7.03 3.65 13.02
C PHE A 44 7.23 4.61 11.84
N PRO A 45 8.25 5.48 11.82
CA PRO A 45 8.41 6.43 10.74
C PRO A 45 8.32 5.74 9.37
N PRO A 46 7.40 6.14 8.48
CA PRO A 46 7.28 5.56 7.15
C PRO A 46 8.54 5.86 6.34
N ARG A 47 8.86 4.98 5.39
CA ARG A 47 10.11 5.06 4.63
C ARG A 47 9.88 4.77 3.16
N VAL A 48 10.60 5.48 2.31
CA VAL A 48 10.63 5.23 0.87
C VAL A 48 12.01 4.71 0.49
N LEU A 49 12.05 3.55 -0.14
CA LEU A 49 13.26 3.01 -0.73
C LEU A 49 13.29 3.32 -2.22
N THR A 50 14.21 4.17 -2.62
CA THR A 50 14.47 4.51 -4.02
C THR A 50 15.75 3.82 -4.51
N LYS A 51 16.09 4.03 -5.78
CA LYS A 51 17.40 3.62 -6.32
C LYS A 51 18.60 4.29 -5.63
N LEU A 52 18.37 5.40 -4.91
CA LEU A 52 19.40 6.12 -4.17
C LEU A 52 19.57 5.61 -2.73
N GLY A 53 18.68 4.71 -2.28
CA GLY A 53 18.68 4.15 -0.94
C GLY A 53 17.40 4.47 -0.17
N LEU A 54 17.48 4.31 1.14
CA LEU A 54 16.37 4.55 2.05
C LEU A 54 16.26 6.06 2.38
N GLU A 55 15.12 6.65 2.05
CA GLU A 55 14.85 8.07 2.28
C GLU A 55 13.85 8.24 3.42
N GLU A 56 14.32 8.74 4.57
CA GLU A 56 13.48 9.00 5.74
C GLU A 56 12.61 10.25 5.58
N ASN A 57 13.09 11.24 4.82
CA ASN A 57 12.40 12.52 4.60
C ASN A 57 11.79 12.63 3.20
N HIS A 58 11.45 11.51 2.56
CA HIS A 58 10.84 11.54 1.23
C HIS A 58 9.46 12.22 1.26
N PRO A 59 9.12 13.07 0.27
CA PRO A 59 7.83 13.78 0.23
C PRO A 59 6.58 12.88 0.27
N ALA A 60 6.71 11.62 -0.12
CA ALA A 60 5.62 10.65 -0.03
C ALA A 60 5.32 10.17 1.40
N ASN A 61 6.23 10.35 2.36
CA ASN A 61 6.04 9.84 3.73
C ASN A 61 4.82 10.43 4.45
N PRO A 62 4.58 11.76 4.45
CA PRO A 62 3.38 12.32 5.06
C PRO A 62 2.10 11.86 4.34
N ILE A 63 2.13 11.76 3.01
CA ILE A 63 0.99 11.27 2.22
C ILE A 63 0.71 9.80 2.58
N LEU A 64 1.75 8.97 2.68
CA LEU A 64 1.63 7.56 3.06
C LEU A 64 1.01 7.41 4.45
N LYS A 65 1.50 8.21 5.43
CA LYS A 65 0.94 8.20 6.78
C LYS A 65 -0.55 8.55 6.77
N GLU A 66 -0.93 9.56 6.03
CA GLU A 66 -2.32 10.02 5.94
C GLU A 66 -3.23 8.94 5.31
N VAL A 67 -2.91 8.45 4.10
CA VAL A 67 -3.77 7.52 3.38
C VAL A 67 -3.91 6.17 4.10
N VAL A 68 -2.83 5.66 4.69
CA VAL A 68 -2.87 4.42 5.48
C VAL A 68 -3.60 4.65 6.80
N GLY A 69 -3.39 5.79 7.46
CA GLY A 69 -4.09 6.16 8.69
C GLY A 69 -5.60 6.21 8.50
N GLN A 70 -6.10 6.75 7.39
CA GLN A 70 -7.53 6.72 7.04
C GLN A 70 -8.07 5.29 6.93
N GLN A 71 -7.33 4.38 6.32
CA GLN A 71 -7.73 2.97 6.21
C GLN A 71 -7.72 2.27 7.58
N LEU A 72 -6.70 2.52 8.41
CA LEU A 72 -6.62 1.98 9.77
C LEU A 72 -7.79 2.44 10.64
N SER A 73 -8.12 3.73 10.60
CA SER A 73 -9.32 4.27 11.25
C SER A 73 -10.60 3.63 10.72
N GLY A 74 -10.66 3.39 9.41
CA GLY A 74 -11.77 2.71 8.75
C GLY A 74 -12.01 1.29 9.23
N VAL A 75 -10.99 0.59 9.76
CA VAL A 75 -11.11 -0.76 10.34
C VAL A 75 -11.20 -0.74 11.87
N GLY A 76 -11.29 0.45 12.49
CA GLY A 76 -11.55 0.62 13.93
C GLY A 76 -10.30 0.72 14.79
N LEU A 77 -9.12 0.98 14.19
CA LEU A 77 -7.89 1.25 14.92
C LEU A 77 -7.71 2.76 15.13
N THR A 78 -7.23 3.15 16.32
CA THR A 78 -7.01 4.55 16.70
C THR A 78 -5.52 4.82 16.87
N GLU A 79 -5.03 5.92 16.29
CA GLU A 79 -3.65 6.37 16.51
C GLU A 79 -3.49 6.92 17.92
N VAL A 80 -2.42 6.51 18.60
CA VAL A 80 -2.02 7.04 19.91
C VAL A 80 -0.52 7.36 19.90
N ALA A 81 -0.13 8.32 20.73
CA ALA A 81 1.26 8.77 20.80
C ALA A 81 2.18 7.72 21.42
N ASP A 82 1.69 6.99 22.43
CA ASP A 82 2.43 5.94 23.13
C ASP A 82 1.50 4.87 23.70
N GLY A 83 2.08 3.74 24.11
CA GLY A 83 1.31 2.64 24.70
C GLY A 83 0.40 1.88 23.73
N ALA A 84 0.58 2.04 22.43
CA ALA A 84 -0.24 1.35 21.43
C ALA A 84 -0.13 -0.16 21.46
N ASP A 85 -1.17 -0.85 21.04
CA ASP A 85 -1.17 -2.32 20.85
C ASP A 85 -0.26 -2.71 19.67
N LEU A 86 -0.38 -1.95 18.57
CA LEU A 86 0.34 -2.21 17.33
C LEU A 86 1.35 -1.10 17.01
N GLN A 87 2.43 -1.48 16.37
CA GLN A 87 3.32 -0.58 15.65
C GLN A 87 3.10 -0.76 14.15
N ILE A 88 2.82 0.34 13.46
CA ILE A 88 2.62 0.33 12.00
C ILE A 88 3.95 0.64 11.31
N GLN A 89 4.36 -0.25 10.44
CA GLN A 89 5.50 -0.08 9.55
C GLN A 89 4.99 -0.01 8.12
N ALA A 90 5.26 1.08 7.43
CA ALA A 90 4.86 1.28 6.04
C ALA A 90 6.09 1.64 5.19
N TRP A 91 6.23 0.96 4.06
CA TRP A 91 7.38 1.08 3.19
C TRP A 91 6.93 1.19 1.75
N VAL A 92 7.51 2.11 1.03
CA VAL A 92 7.32 2.23 -0.41
C VAL A 92 8.62 1.90 -1.11
N PHE A 93 8.57 0.94 -2.01
CA PHE A 93 9.70 0.58 -2.87
C PHE A 93 9.39 1.10 -4.28
N THR A 94 10.27 1.92 -4.83
CA THR A 94 10.14 2.46 -6.20
C THR A 94 10.95 1.66 -7.23
N GLN A 95 11.38 0.49 -6.84
CA GLN A 95 12.11 -0.46 -7.67
C GLN A 95 11.68 -1.89 -7.37
N SER A 96 11.87 -2.80 -8.32
CA SER A 96 11.64 -4.22 -8.07
C SER A 96 12.66 -4.76 -7.08
N VAL A 97 12.16 -5.35 -5.99
CA VAL A 97 12.99 -6.04 -4.99
C VAL A 97 12.65 -7.53 -5.06
N PRO A 98 13.49 -8.35 -5.74
CA PRO A 98 13.18 -9.77 -5.98
C PRO A 98 12.92 -10.59 -4.70
N GLN A 99 13.53 -10.16 -3.58
CA GLN A 99 13.43 -10.84 -2.29
C GLN A 99 12.27 -10.33 -1.41
N LEU A 100 11.52 -9.32 -1.88
CA LEU A 100 10.46 -8.71 -1.07
C LEU A 100 9.38 -9.73 -0.68
N GLU A 101 9.09 -10.69 -1.54
CA GLU A 101 8.16 -11.78 -1.24
C GLU A 101 8.67 -12.67 -0.12
N ALA A 102 9.95 -13.05 -0.14
CA ALA A 102 10.56 -13.82 0.93
C ALA A 102 10.59 -13.04 2.25
N MET A 103 10.78 -11.73 2.18
CA MET A 103 10.75 -10.86 3.36
C MET A 103 9.38 -10.86 4.05
N ILE A 104 8.26 -10.91 3.34
CA ILE A 104 6.93 -11.00 3.95
C ILE A 104 6.74 -12.30 4.74
N TYR A 105 7.35 -13.39 4.29
CA TYR A 105 7.23 -14.69 4.94
C TYR A 105 8.21 -14.88 6.10
N SER A 106 9.26 -14.09 6.17
CA SER A 106 10.33 -14.20 7.18
C SER A 106 10.50 -12.97 8.07
N ILE A 107 9.58 -11.99 8.02
CA ILE A 107 9.78 -10.71 8.67
C ILE A 107 9.92 -10.86 10.19
N ASP A 108 11.16 -10.83 10.64
CA ASP A 108 11.51 -10.15 11.86
C ASP A 108 11.42 -8.65 11.57
N PRO A 109 10.50 -7.90 12.21
CA PRO A 109 10.33 -6.46 11.98
C PRO A 109 11.62 -5.65 12.18
N TYR A 110 12.58 -6.20 12.89
CA TYR A 110 13.87 -5.59 13.17
C TYR A 110 14.95 -5.92 12.13
N MET A 111 14.77 -6.95 11.30
CA MET A 111 15.74 -7.32 10.27
C MET A 111 15.83 -6.32 9.10
N LEU A 112 14.80 -5.50 8.90
CA LEU A 112 14.85 -4.40 7.92
C LEU A 112 15.75 -3.25 8.39
N TYR A 113 16.17 -3.25 9.66
CA TYR A 113 17.18 -2.35 10.17
C TYR A 113 18.57 -2.91 9.89
N GLY A 114 19.31 -2.24 9.01
CA GLY A 114 20.75 -2.52 8.80
C GLY A 114 21.11 -3.60 7.80
N THR A 115 20.14 -4.30 7.19
CA THR A 115 20.48 -5.13 6.02
C THR A 115 20.61 -4.23 4.79
N PRO A 116 21.79 -4.16 4.15
CA PRO A 116 21.84 -3.57 2.82
C PRO A 116 20.95 -4.42 1.93
N ILE A 117 19.79 -3.88 1.56
CA ILE A 117 18.96 -4.48 0.51
C ILE A 117 19.81 -4.35 -0.74
N ALA A 118 20.48 -5.43 -1.12
CA ALA A 118 21.28 -5.48 -2.32
C ALA A 118 20.35 -5.22 -3.51
N THR A 119 20.42 -4.02 -4.03
CA THR A 119 19.61 -3.54 -5.13
C THR A 119 20.11 -4.12 -6.44
N VAL A 120 20.00 -5.44 -6.61
CA VAL A 120 20.16 -6.08 -7.92
C VAL A 120 18.75 -6.22 -8.50
N GLY A 121 18.11 -5.08 -8.74
CA GLY A 121 16.79 -5.06 -9.35
C GLY A 121 16.89 -4.77 -10.84
N ARG A 122 16.24 -5.58 -11.66
CA ARG A 122 15.88 -5.16 -13.01
C ARG A 122 15.04 -3.91 -12.90
N TYR A 123 15.28 -2.92 -13.73
CA TYR A 123 14.46 -1.70 -13.81
C TYR A 123 13.06 -2.01 -14.33
N ASN A 124 12.25 -2.65 -13.52
CA ASN A 124 10.82 -2.71 -13.73
C ASN A 124 10.22 -1.45 -13.12
N ARG A 125 9.40 -0.74 -13.87
CA ARG A 125 8.68 0.45 -13.43
C ARG A 125 7.54 0.04 -12.51
N GLU A 126 7.89 -0.50 -11.36
CA GLU A 126 6.94 -1.01 -10.37
C GLU A 126 7.15 -0.28 -9.06
N GLY A 127 6.04 0.08 -8.42
CA GLY A 127 6.02 0.56 -7.06
C GLY A 127 5.34 -0.45 -6.16
N THR A 128 5.95 -0.78 -5.04
CA THR A 128 5.38 -1.69 -4.05
C THR A 128 5.14 -0.95 -2.74
N LEU A 129 3.90 -1.02 -2.25
CA LEU A 129 3.55 -0.65 -0.88
C LEU A 129 3.55 -1.92 -0.04
N LEU A 130 4.39 -1.92 1.00
CA LEU A 130 4.42 -2.93 2.06
C LEU A 130 3.89 -2.30 3.35
N LEU A 131 2.93 -2.95 3.97
CA LEU A 131 2.39 -2.59 5.27
C LEU A 131 2.57 -3.77 6.22
N ASN A 132 3.11 -3.50 7.43
CA ASN A 132 3.27 -4.49 8.48
C ASN A 132 2.72 -3.94 9.80
N LEU A 133 1.79 -4.66 10.39
CA LEU A 133 1.22 -4.40 11.70
C LEU A 133 1.90 -5.32 12.71
N VAL A 134 2.74 -4.76 13.55
CA VAL A 134 3.55 -5.49 14.52
C VAL A 134 2.94 -5.39 15.91
N ASP A 135 2.65 -6.51 16.53
CA ASP A 135 2.26 -6.56 17.95
C ASP A 135 3.44 -6.08 18.82
N ARG A 136 3.23 -4.98 19.55
CA ARG A 136 4.30 -4.36 20.34
C ARG A 136 4.74 -5.22 21.53
N ARG A 137 3.88 -6.04 22.06
CA ARG A 137 4.16 -6.91 23.19
C ARG A 137 5.00 -8.12 22.78
N THR A 138 4.63 -8.79 21.68
CA THR A 138 5.30 -10.01 21.21
C THR A 138 6.41 -9.74 20.21
N LYS A 139 6.46 -8.51 19.65
CA LYS A 139 7.37 -8.10 18.57
C LYS A 139 7.21 -8.91 17.28
N LYS A 140 6.08 -9.57 17.12
CA LYS A 140 5.77 -10.37 15.93
C LYS A 140 4.81 -9.64 15.00
N SER A 141 4.90 -9.93 13.72
CA SER A 141 3.91 -9.45 12.75
C SER A 141 2.55 -10.05 13.08
N ALA A 142 1.57 -9.20 13.37
CA ALA A 142 0.17 -9.59 13.52
C ALA A 142 -0.51 -9.73 12.15
N TRP A 143 -0.18 -8.82 11.24
CA TRP A 143 -0.64 -8.86 9.86
C TRP A 143 0.30 -8.06 8.96
N ALA A 144 0.61 -8.63 7.82
CA ALA A 144 1.38 -7.95 6.80
C ALA A 144 0.67 -8.06 5.45
N ALA A 145 0.83 -7.03 4.64
CA ALA A 145 0.29 -7.01 3.28
C ALA A 145 1.18 -6.20 2.35
N MET A 146 1.22 -6.61 1.10
CA MET A 146 1.87 -5.82 0.06
C MET A 146 1.06 -5.80 -1.23
N VAL A 147 1.21 -4.73 -1.98
CA VAL A 147 0.67 -4.59 -3.33
C VAL A 147 1.72 -3.98 -4.24
N THR A 148 1.87 -4.55 -5.43
CA THR A 148 2.77 -4.04 -6.47
C THR A 148 1.94 -3.53 -7.64
N ASN A 149 2.21 -2.31 -8.07
CA ASN A 149 1.55 -1.65 -9.19
C ASN A 149 2.60 -1.05 -10.14
N SER A 150 2.25 -0.95 -11.40
CA SER A 150 3.09 -0.27 -12.39
C SER A 150 3.18 1.23 -12.10
N LEU A 151 4.38 1.77 -12.23
CA LEU A 151 4.66 3.20 -12.16
C LEU A 151 4.77 3.79 -13.57
N PRO A 152 4.30 5.03 -13.80
CA PRO A 152 4.51 5.72 -15.06
C PRO A 152 5.98 6.10 -15.27
N THR A 153 6.30 6.53 -16.47
CA THR A 153 7.61 7.14 -16.79
C THR A 153 7.68 8.56 -16.25
N GLY A 154 8.82 8.92 -15.69
CA GLY A 154 9.10 10.28 -15.20
C GLY A 154 8.88 10.44 -13.71
N THR A 155 9.05 11.67 -13.25
CA THR A 155 8.78 12.08 -11.87
C THR A 155 7.28 12.19 -11.63
N LEU A 156 6.82 11.69 -10.51
CA LEU A 156 5.40 11.80 -10.12
C LEU A 156 5.19 13.12 -9.37
N GLU A 157 4.16 13.85 -9.74
CA GLU A 157 3.67 14.99 -8.98
C GLU A 157 2.98 14.55 -7.68
N PRO A 158 2.94 15.39 -6.63
CA PRO A 158 2.36 15.04 -5.33
C PRO A 158 0.95 14.45 -5.41
N ASP A 159 0.07 14.99 -6.27
CA ASP A 159 -1.30 14.48 -6.44
C ASP A 159 -1.31 13.08 -7.08
N GLN A 160 -0.39 12.82 -8.00
CA GLN A 160 -0.24 11.50 -8.61
C GLN A 160 0.31 10.48 -7.59
N ILE A 161 1.24 10.90 -6.73
CA ILE A 161 1.73 10.08 -5.62
C ILE A 161 0.57 9.74 -4.69
N ARG A 162 -0.22 10.74 -4.27
CA ARG A 162 -1.41 10.57 -3.43
C ARG A 162 -2.39 9.57 -4.03
N ALA A 163 -2.80 9.75 -5.27
CA ALA A 163 -3.77 8.87 -5.93
C ALA A 163 -3.28 7.42 -6.00
N LYS A 164 -1.98 7.20 -6.24
CA LYS A 164 -1.40 5.85 -6.30
C LYS A 164 -1.29 5.21 -4.91
N LEU A 165 -0.88 5.95 -3.90
CA LEU A 165 -0.79 5.46 -2.52
C LEU A 165 -2.18 5.16 -1.96
N ASP A 166 -3.16 6.03 -2.19
CA ASP A 166 -4.55 5.81 -1.77
C ASP A 166 -5.12 4.53 -2.37
N LYS A 167 -4.98 4.38 -3.71
CA LYS A 167 -5.41 3.14 -4.37
C LYS A 167 -4.69 1.91 -3.80
N ALA A 168 -3.38 1.97 -3.59
CA ALA A 168 -2.60 0.85 -3.05
C ALA A 168 -3.07 0.49 -1.64
N ALA A 169 -3.28 1.50 -0.78
CA ALA A 169 -3.80 1.30 0.58
C ALA A 169 -5.21 0.68 0.55
N GLN A 170 -6.13 1.21 -0.26
CA GLN A 170 -7.47 0.63 -0.42
C GLN A 170 -7.41 -0.83 -0.88
N ASP A 171 -6.57 -1.17 -1.85
CA ASP A 171 -6.46 -2.55 -2.35
C ASP A 171 -5.93 -3.50 -1.27
N ILE A 172 -4.97 -3.06 -0.45
CA ILE A 172 -4.48 -3.80 0.72
C ILE A 172 -5.62 -4.02 1.73
N PHE A 173 -6.33 -2.95 2.12
CA PHE A 173 -7.35 -3.03 3.19
C PHE A 173 -8.63 -3.75 2.75
N LYS A 174 -8.91 -3.92 1.46
CA LYS A 174 -9.92 -4.88 0.96
C LYS A 174 -9.65 -6.32 1.41
N LYS A 175 -8.38 -6.66 1.71
CA LYS A 175 -7.96 -7.97 2.20
C LYS A 175 -7.76 -8.04 3.71
N TYR A 176 -8.03 -6.93 4.42
CA TYR A 176 -7.96 -6.91 5.88
C TYR A 176 -9.01 -7.86 6.49
N PRO A 177 -8.62 -8.74 7.44
CA PRO A 177 -9.49 -9.85 7.87
C PRO A 177 -10.74 -9.43 8.64
N LEU A 178 -10.74 -8.24 9.26
CA LEU A 178 -11.91 -7.74 9.96
C LEU A 178 -12.86 -7.10 8.95
N LYS A 179 -13.84 -7.86 8.49
CA LYS A 179 -14.98 -7.29 7.77
C LYS A 179 -15.82 -6.49 8.76
N LYS A 180 -16.11 -5.23 8.44
CA LYS A 180 -17.17 -4.49 9.12
C LYS A 180 -18.45 -5.33 9.07
N LYS A 181 -19.04 -5.59 10.23
CA LYS A 181 -20.44 -6.04 10.33
C LYS A 181 -21.34 -4.89 9.89
#